data_60522afabfe45d04980e8304239a4825
#
_entry.id   60522afabfe45d04980e8304239a4825
#
_cell.length_a   1.000
_cell.length_b   1.000
_cell.length_c   1.000
_cell.angle_alpha   90.00
_cell.angle_beta   90.00
_cell.angle_gamma   90.00
#
_symmetry.space_group_name_H-M   'P 1'
#
loop_
_entity.id
_entity.type
_entity.pdbx_description
1 polymer ?
#
loop_
_entity_poly.entity_id
_entity_poly.type
_entity_poly.pdbx_seq_one_letter_code
_entity_poly.pdbx_strand_id
1 'polypeptide(L)'
;MSEAEPTATLCFVDTNIWLYAFISGPDAAKSNLARQLLRDSEEALVVSSQVINEVCVNLLKKAHVPEVEIQDLVRSFYRKYPVVLLDQAVQVSASELRGRFSLSFWDSLILAAAVHCGATILYSEDLQAGLEVDGHLTIRNPFAS
;
A
#
# COMPACT_ATOMS: atom_id res chain seq x y z
N MET A 1 20.94 -28.14 14.47
CA MET A 1 20.68 -27.30 13.29
C MET A 1 19.28 -26.71 13.41
N SER A 2 19.18 -25.43 13.56
CA SER A 2 17.88 -24.79 13.66
C SER A 2 17.23 -24.73 12.28
N GLU A 3 15.96 -25.11 12.21
CA GLU A 3 15.20 -24.89 11.01
C GLU A 3 15.04 -23.38 10.81
N ALA A 4 15.22 -22.91 9.58
CA ALA A 4 14.96 -21.53 9.26
C ALA A 4 13.47 -21.26 9.50
N GLU A 5 13.15 -20.23 10.30
CA GLU A 5 11.77 -19.80 10.45
C GLU A 5 11.22 -19.36 9.08
N PRO A 6 9.96 -19.71 8.78
CA PRO A 6 9.36 -19.26 7.53
C PRO A 6 9.39 -17.75 7.47
N THR A 7 9.85 -17.21 6.36
CA THR A 7 9.86 -15.77 6.12
C THR A 7 8.42 -15.25 6.21
N ALA A 8 8.19 -14.25 7.03
CA ALA A 8 6.87 -13.65 7.14
C ALA A 8 6.41 -13.15 5.77
N THR A 9 5.18 -13.46 5.40
CA THR A 9 4.57 -12.98 4.17
C THR A 9 4.29 -11.49 4.31
N LEU A 10 4.97 -10.67 3.54
CA LEU A 10 4.77 -9.22 3.56
C LEU A 10 3.66 -8.82 2.59
N CYS A 11 2.91 -7.81 2.94
CA CYS A 11 1.89 -7.25 2.07
C CYS A 11 1.99 -5.72 2.00
N PHE A 12 1.54 -5.20 0.88
CA PHE A 12 1.52 -3.77 0.59
C PHE A 12 0.07 -3.37 0.30
N VAL A 13 -0.34 -2.21 0.79
CA VAL A 13 -1.72 -1.73 0.65
C VAL A 13 -1.72 -0.38 -0.06
N ASP A 14 -2.46 -0.31 -1.18
CA ASP A 14 -2.59 0.91 -1.96
C ASP A 14 -3.37 1.99 -1.19
N THR A 15 -3.14 3.23 -1.58
CA THR A 15 -3.63 4.43 -0.90
C THR A 15 -5.15 4.41 -0.64
N ASN A 16 -5.94 4.03 -1.63
CA ASN A 16 -7.41 4.09 -1.51
C ASN A 16 -7.93 3.23 -0.37
N ILE A 17 -7.30 2.10 -0.12
CA ILE A 17 -7.72 1.21 0.97
C ILE A 17 -7.47 1.86 2.34
N TRP A 18 -6.33 2.53 2.50
CA TRP A 18 -6.06 3.32 3.70
C TRP A 18 -7.10 4.42 3.90
N LEU A 19 -7.48 5.10 2.81
CA LEU A 19 -8.48 6.16 2.88
C LEU A 19 -9.86 5.64 3.26
N TYR A 20 -10.29 4.49 2.74
CA TYR A 20 -11.54 3.87 3.17
C TYR A 20 -11.52 3.57 4.68
N ALA A 21 -10.37 3.19 5.21
CA ALA A 21 -10.25 2.89 6.64
C ALA A 21 -10.30 4.15 7.50
N PHE A 22 -9.71 5.25 7.05
CA PHE A 22 -9.61 6.49 7.83
C PHE A 22 -10.82 7.41 7.68
N ILE A 23 -11.47 7.41 6.52
CA ILE A 23 -12.60 8.30 6.23
C ILE A 23 -13.86 7.46 6.17
N SER A 24 -14.81 7.75 7.06
CA SER A 24 -16.14 7.15 7.00
C SER A 24 -16.88 7.75 5.80
N GLY A 25 -16.90 7.01 4.70
CA GLY A 25 -17.51 7.46 3.46
C GLY A 25 -18.91 6.89 3.25
N PRO A 26 -19.48 7.13 2.07
CA PRO A 26 -20.80 6.62 1.74
C PRO A 26 -20.85 5.10 1.63
N ASP A 27 -19.71 4.45 1.44
CA ASP A 27 -19.63 2.97 1.36
C ASP A 27 -19.10 2.40 2.67
N ALA A 28 -20.02 2.15 3.61
CA ALA A 28 -19.67 1.60 4.92
C ALA A 28 -19.09 0.19 4.82
N ALA A 29 -19.50 -0.59 3.82
CA ALA A 29 -18.98 -1.95 3.62
C ALA A 29 -17.50 -1.92 3.27
N LYS A 30 -17.07 -1.06 2.34
CA LYS A 30 -15.68 -0.90 2.00
C LYS A 30 -14.84 -0.39 3.17
N SER A 31 -15.37 0.58 3.94
CA SER A 31 -14.68 1.09 5.12
C SER A 31 -14.44 -0.01 6.15
N ASN A 32 -15.44 -0.85 6.40
CA ASN A 32 -15.33 -1.94 7.36
C ASN A 32 -14.34 -3.02 6.88
N LEU A 33 -14.39 -3.38 5.59
CA LEU A 33 -13.46 -4.34 5.01
C LEU A 33 -12.02 -3.82 5.05
N ALA A 34 -11.82 -2.54 4.73
CA ALA A 34 -10.50 -1.91 4.76
C ALA A 34 -9.92 -1.94 6.18
N ARG A 35 -10.71 -1.57 7.19
CA ARG A 35 -10.27 -1.61 8.59
C ARG A 35 -9.92 -3.02 9.03
N GLN A 36 -10.72 -4.00 8.64
CA GLN A 36 -10.48 -5.40 8.97
C GLN A 36 -9.20 -5.90 8.33
N LEU A 37 -8.99 -5.59 7.05
CA LEU A 37 -7.78 -5.97 6.33
C LEU A 37 -6.53 -5.42 7.02
N LEU A 38 -6.55 -4.13 7.37
CA LEU A 38 -5.39 -3.49 8.00
C LEU A 38 -5.10 -4.07 9.39
N ARG A 39 -6.14 -4.38 10.16
CA ARG A 39 -5.97 -5.04 11.47
C ARG A 39 -5.38 -6.44 11.31
N ASP A 40 -5.93 -7.22 10.41
CA ASP A 40 -5.50 -8.61 10.20
C ASP A 40 -4.08 -8.73 9.65
N SER A 41 -3.63 -7.71 8.91
CA SER A 41 -2.34 -7.70 8.22
C SER A 41 -1.28 -6.86 8.94
N GLU A 42 -1.58 -6.28 10.09
CA GLU A 42 -0.75 -5.23 10.72
C GLU A 42 0.72 -5.62 10.84
N GLU A 43 1.02 -6.84 11.23
CA GLU A 43 2.40 -7.30 11.41
C GLU A 43 3.14 -7.53 10.10
N ALA A 44 2.42 -7.69 8.99
CA ALA A 44 2.99 -7.97 7.68
C ALA A 44 3.00 -6.74 6.76
N LEU A 45 2.44 -5.62 7.19
CA LEU A 45 2.29 -4.43 6.36
C LEU A 45 3.59 -3.69 6.15
N VAL A 46 3.82 -3.30 4.89
CA VAL A 46 4.85 -2.35 4.49
C VAL A 46 4.17 -1.22 3.76
N VAL A 47 4.59 0.01 3.99
CA VAL A 47 4.07 1.19 3.31
C VAL A 47 5.19 1.88 2.53
N SER A 48 4.84 2.82 1.66
CA SER A 48 5.83 3.66 0.98
C SER A 48 5.62 5.12 1.36
N SER A 49 6.65 5.93 1.16
CA SER A 49 6.56 7.38 1.35
C SER A 49 5.50 8.00 0.43
N GLN A 50 5.30 7.44 -0.78
CA GLN A 50 4.23 7.88 -1.68
C GLN A 50 2.85 7.66 -1.06
N VAL A 51 2.59 6.47 -0.54
CA VAL A 51 1.29 6.16 0.09
C VAL A 51 1.03 7.10 1.26
N ILE A 52 2.03 7.34 2.10
CA ILE A 52 1.89 8.28 3.22
C ILE A 52 1.52 9.67 2.70
N ASN A 53 2.21 10.17 1.67
CA ASN A 53 1.93 11.47 1.09
C ASN A 53 0.51 11.55 0.50
N GLU A 54 0.09 10.54 -0.23
CA GLU A 54 -1.24 10.52 -0.83
C GLU A 54 -2.35 10.46 0.21
N VAL A 55 -2.15 9.67 1.28
CA VAL A 55 -3.08 9.63 2.41
C VAL A 55 -3.19 11.01 3.04
N CYS A 56 -2.07 11.64 3.34
CA CYS A 56 -2.05 12.97 3.96
C CYS A 56 -2.77 14.02 3.09
N VAL A 57 -2.48 14.07 1.79
CA VAL A 57 -3.10 15.02 0.88
C VAL A 57 -4.62 14.86 0.86
N ASN A 58 -5.09 13.64 0.81
CA ASN A 58 -6.53 13.36 0.76
C ASN A 58 -7.23 13.68 2.09
N LEU A 59 -6.59 13.38 3.21
CA LEU A 59 -7.15 13.73 4.53
C LEU A 59 -7.26 15.23 4.71
N LEU A 60 -6.26 15.99 4.26
CA LEU A 60 -6.29 17.46 4.30
C LEU A 60 -7.40 18.02 3.43
N LYS A 61 -7.53 17.53 2.19
CA LYS A 61 -8.47 18.09 1.22
C LYS A 61 -9.90 17.62 1.42
N LYS A 62 -10.10 16.32 1.69
CA LYS A 62 -11.45 15.73 1.73
C LYS A 62 -12.04 15.65 3.11
N ALA A 63 -11.23 15.47 4.15
CA ALA A 63 -11.70 15.29 5.51
C ALA A 63 -11.35 16.50 6.40
N HIS A 64 -10.67 17.51 5.87
CA HIS A 64 -10.28 18.73 6.59
C HIS A 64 -9.55 18.44 7.91
N VAL A 65 -8.71 17.42 7.92
CA VAL A 65 -7.93 17.03 9.09
C VAL A 65 -6.89 18.12 9.38
N PRO A 66 -6.78 18.59 10.63
CA PRO A 66 -5.78 19.62 10.97
C PRO A 66 -4.35 19.10 10.83
N GLU A 67 -3.43 20.01 10.50
CA GLU A 67 -2.03 19.66 10.29
C GLU A 67 -1.38 19.00 11.51
N VAL A 68 -1.79 19.33 12.74
CA VAL A 68 -1.26 18.68 13.94
C VAL A 68 -1.60 17.20 13.97
N GLU A 69 -2.78 16.82 13.50
CA GLU A 69 -3.18 15.41 13.40
C GLU A 69 -2.44 14.72 12.25
N ILE A 70 -2.17 15.42 11.16
CA ILE A 70 -1.36 14.90 10.05
C ILE A 70 0.06 14.56 10.53
N GLN A 71 0.66 15.44 11.34
CA GLN A 71 1.98 15.18 11.91
C GLN A 71 1.99 13.90 12.75
N ASP A 72 0.97 13.72 13.56
CA ASP A 72 0.84 12.52 14.40
C ASP A 72 0.65 11.26 13.54
N LEU A 73 -0.12 11.37 12.46
CA LEU A 73 -0.34 10.26 11.54
C LEU A 73 0.96 9.85 10.85
N VAL A 74 1.73 10.82 10.37
CA VAL A 74 3.03 10.55 9.73
C VAL A 74 3.95 9.82 10.70
N ARG A 75 4.08 10.33 11.93
CA ARG A 75 4.89 9.68 12.96
C ARG A 75 4.43 8.25 13.24
N SER A 76 3.12 8.05 13.26
CA SER A 76 2.51 6.74 13.49
C SER A 76 2.86 5.74 12.37
N PHE A 77 2.79 6.16 11.11
CA PHE A 77 3.18 5.32 9.98
C PHE A 77 4.64 4.86 10.11
N TYR A 78 5.54 5.79 10.35
CA TYR A 78 6.98 5.47 10.44
C TYR A 78 7.31 4.64 11.68
N ARG A 79 6.55 4.79 12.74
CA ARG A 79 6.76 4.00 13.96
C ARG A 79 6.24 2.57 13.83
N LYS A 80 5.11 2.39 13.14
CA LYS A 80 4.43 1.09 13.07
C LYS A 80 4.90 0.19 11.94
N TYR A 81 5.30 0.76 10.82
CA TYR A 81 5.55 -0.01 9.59
C TYR A 81 6.91 0.31 8.99
N PRO A 82 7.56 -0.69 8.35
CA PRO A 82 8.67 -0.37 7.45
C PRO A 82 8.18 0.54 6.32
N VAL A 83 8.98 1.51 5.95
CA VAL A 83 8.63 2.50 4.91
C VAL A 83 9.62 2.40 3.76
N VAL A 84 9.10 2.10 2.56
CA VAL A 84 9.90 2.14 1.33
C VAL A 84 9.98 3.59 0.87
N LEU A 85 11.21 4.08 0.70
CA LEU A 85 11.43 5.42 0.16
C LEU A 85 11.50 5.35 -1.37
N LEU A 86 10.98 6.39 -2.04
CA LEU A 86 11.04 6.50 -3.50
C LEU A 86 12.44 6.93 -3.93
N ASP A 87 13.38 6.00 -3.87
CA ASP A 87 14.75 6.23 -4.28
C ASP A 87 14.98 5.86 -5.75
N GLN A 88 16.23 5.97 -6.19
CA GLN A 88 16.61 5.68 -7.58
C GLN A 88 16.22 4.27 -8.01
N ALA A 89 16.46 3.27 -7.15
CA ALA A 89 16.17 1.88 -7.47
C ALA A 89 14.67 1.65 -7.71
N VAL A 90 13.83 2.22 -6.85
CA VAL A 90 12.36 2.14 -7.00
C VAL A 90 11.90 2.85 -8.27
N GLN A 91 12.46 4.02 -8.56
CA GLN A 91 12.07 4.81 -9.75
C GLN A 91 12.45 4.10 -11.05
N VAL A 92 13.65 3.50 -11.11
CA VAL A 92 14.09 2.73 -12.28
C VAL A 92 13.21 1.50 -12.45
N SER A 93 12.94 0.77 -11.38
CA SER A 93 12.03 -0.38 -11.40
C SER A 93 10.64 0.00 -11.89
N ALA A 94 10.11 1.14 -11.44
CA ALA A 94 8.81 1.64 -11.88
C ALA A 94 8.77 1.89 -13.39
N SER A 95 9.83 2.46 -13.94
CA SER A 95 9.93 2.70 -15.39
C SER A 95 9.89 1.38 -16.17
N GLU A 96 10.62 0.38 -15.70
CA GLU A 96 10.61 -0.95 -16.32
C GLU A 96 9.21 -1.58 -16.27
N LEU A 97 8.55 -1.50 -15.11
CA LEU A 97 7.20 -2.05 -14.95
C LEU A 97 6.18 -1.33 -15.84
N ARG A 98 6.30 -0.02 -16.04
CA ARG A 98 5.44 0.72 -16.96
C ARG A 98 5.56 0.17 -18.40
N GLY A 99 6.76 -0.15 -18.81
CA GLY A 99 7.01 -0.73 -20.13
C GLY A 99 6.39 -2.13 -20.28
N ARG A 100 6.37 -2.90 -19.20
CA ARG A 100 5.85 -4.28 -19.23
C ARG A 100 4.32 -4.35 -19.10
N PHE A 101 3.71 -3.50 -18.30
CA PHE A 101 2.31 -3.66 -17.88
C PHE A 101 1.39 -2.49 -18.25
N SER A 102 1.86 -1.51 -18.99
CA SER A 102 1.05 -0.35 -19.41
C SER A 102 0.38 0.37 -18.25
N LEU A 103 1.14 0.64 -17.20
CA LEU A 103 0.66 1.29 -15.98
C LEU A 103 0.76 2.81 -16.10
N SER A 104 -0.09 3.52 -15.33
CA SER A 104 0.10 4.95 -15.12
C SER A 104 1.40 5.20 -14.37
N PHE A 105 1.90 6.44 -14.41
CA PHE A 105 3.14 6.80 -13.72
C PHE A 105 3.06 6.49 -12.23
N TRP A 106 1.98 6.96 -11.57
CA TRP A 106 1.85 6.82 -10.11
C TRP A 106 1.57 5.37 -9.69
N ASP A 107 0.77 4.63 -10.47
CA ASP A 107 0.50 3.21 -10.20
C ASP A 107 1.78 2.38 -10.33
N SER A 108 2.66 2.72 -11.28
CA SER A 108 3.92 2.02 -11.43
C SER A 108 4.84 2.19 -10.22
N LEU A 109 4.80 3.36 -9.58
CA LEU A 109 5.58 3.60 -8.36
C LEU A 109 5.03 2.79 -7.17
N ILE A 110 3.72 2.65 -7.07
CA ILE A 110 3.09 1.78 -6.06
C ILE A 110 3.54 0.34 -6.26
N LEU A 111 3.43 -0.15 -7.49
CA LEU A 111 3.83 -1.53 -7.81
C LEU A 111 5.32 -1.76 -7.56
N ALA A 112 6.17 -0.81 -7.98
CA ALA A 112 7.61 -0.90 -7.78
C ALA A 112 7.99 -0.94 -6.30
N ALA A 113 7.33 -0.14 -5.47
CA ALA A 113 7.56 -0.15 -4.03
C ALA A 113 7.20 -1.52 -3.42
N ALA A 114 6.06 -2.08 -3.83
CA ALA A 114 5.62 -3.40 -3.37
C ALA A 114 6.61 -4.50 -3.78
N VAL A 115 7.09 -4.47 -5.02
CA VAL A 115 8.10 -5.42 -5.50
C VAL A 115 9.41 -5.25 -4.72
N HIS A 116 9.84 -4.01 -4.54
CA HIS A 116 11.12 -3.70 -3.88
C HIS A 116 11.16 -4.17 -2.42
N CYS A 117 10.05 -4.07 -1.69
CA CYS A 117 10.01 -4.52 -0.30
C CYS A 117 9.85 -6.04 -0.15
N GLY A 118 9.68 -6.76 -1.25
CA GLY A 118 9.51 -8.21 -1.21
C GLY A 118 8.10 -8.68 -0.85
N ALA A 119 7.10 -7.80 -1.01
CA ALA A 119 5.72 -8.18 -0.74
C ALA A 119 5.26 -9.31 -1.67
N THR A 120 4.44 -10.20 -1.15
CA THR A 120 3.81 -11.25 -1.94
C THR A 120 2.40 -10.86 -2.39
N ILE A 121 1.79 -9.91 -1.70
CA ILE A 121 0.44 -9.42 -2.02
C ILE A 121 0.45 -7.90 -2.05
N LEU A 122 -0.11 -7.34 -3.11
CA LEU A 122 -0.45 -5.92 -3.19
C LEU A 122 -1.98 -5.81 -3.22
N TYR A 123 -2.55 -5.28 -2.16
CA TYR A 123 -3.99 -4.99 -2.12
C TYR A 123 -4.26 -3.67 -2.80
N SER A 124 -5.07 -3.70 -3.86
CA SER A 124 -5.42 -2.51 -4.63
C SER A 124 -6.81 -2.67 -5.25
N GLU A 125 -7.58 -1.60 -5.26
CA GLU A 125 -8.84 -1.54 -5.97
C GLU A 125 -8.66 -1.14 -7.45
N ASP A 126 -7.63 -0.33 -7.71
CA ASP A 126 -7.43 0.31 -9.02
C ASP A 126 -6.56 -0.51 -9.97
N LEU A 127 -5.58 -1.25 -9.45
CA LEU A 127 -4.69 -2.07 -10.26
C LEU A 127 -5.37 -3.38 -10.64
N GLN A 128 -4.91 -3.97 -11.75
CA GLN A 128 -5.52 -5.19 -12.29
C GLN A 128 -5.40 -6.36 -11.32
N ALA A 129 -6.54 -6.80 -10.78
CA ALA A 129 -6.58 -7.95 -9.87
C ALA A 129 -6.16 -9.22 -10.60
N GLY A 130 -5.40 -10.05 -9.91
CA GLY A 130 -4.90 -11.31 -10.44
C GLY A 130 -3.57 -11.19 -11.17
N LEU A 131 -3.08 -9.98 -11.43
CA LEU A 131 -1.78 -9.79 -12.07
C LEU A 131 -0.68 -10.31 -11.16
N GLU A 132 0.19 -11.14 -11.71
CA GLU A 132 1.39 -11.62 -11.02
C GLU A 132 2.63 -10.93 -11.60
N VAL A 133 3.54 -10.52 -10.72
CA VAL A 133 4.79 -9.88 -11.10
C VAL A 133 5.94 -10.77 -10.69
N ASP A 134 6.69 -11.25 -11.69
CA ASP A 134 7.90 -12.09 -11.51
C ASP A 134 7.66 -13.35 -10.67
N GLY A 135 6.42 -13.88 -10.69
CA GLY A 135 6.06 -15.10 -9.96
C GLY A 135 6.06 -14.95 -8.45
N HIS A 136 6.20 -13.72 -7.92
CA HIS A 136 6.32 -13.48 -6.48
C HIS A 136 5.18 -12.63 -5.91
N LEU A 137 4.83 -11.53 -6.56
CA LEU A 137 3.81 -10.60 -6.10
C LEU A 137 2.51 -10.81 -6.87
N THR A 138 1.39 -10.90 -6.15
CA THR A 138 0.05 -10.96 -6.74
C THR A 138 -0.77 -9.76 -6.31
N ILE A 139 -1.47 -9.13 -7.27
CA ILE A 139 -2.39 -8.03 -6.97
C ILE A 139 -3.75 -8.60 -6.63
N ARG A 140 -4.33 -8.16 -5.52
CA ARG A 140 -5.67 -8.57 -5.08
C ARG A 140 -6.54 -7.35 -4.78
N ASN A 141 -7.79 -7.42 -5.21
CA ASN A 141 -8.80 -6.44 -4.82
C ASN A 141 -9.54 -6.98 -3.61
N PRO A 142 -9.40 -6.35 -2.42
CA PRO A 142 -10.04 -6.86 -1.20
C PRO A 142 -11.56 -6.69 -1.19
N PHE A 143 -12.10 -5.89 -2.13
CA PHE A 143 -13.53 -5.60 -2.23
C PHE A 143 -14.24 -6.46 -3.28
N ALA A 144 -13.50 -7.21 -4.08
CA ALA A 144 -14.07 -8.10 -5.06
C ALA A 144 -14.64 -9.34 -4.39
N SER A 145 -15.82 -9.72 -4.80
CA SER A 145 -16.47 -10.94 -4.32
C SER A 145 -15.99 -12.17 -5.08
#